data_a4a44c075e820119a265e81bc4469a10
#
_entry.id   a4a44c075e820119a265e81bc4469a10
#
_cell.length_a   1.000
_cell.length_b   1.000
_cell.length_c   1.000
_cell.angle_alpha   90.00
_cell.angle_beta   90.00
_cell.angle_gamma   90.00
#
_symmetry.space_group_name_H-M   'P 1'
#
loop_
_entity.id
_entity.type
_entity.pdbx_description
1 polymer ?
#
loop_
_entity_poly.entity_id
_entity_poly.type
_entity_poly.pdbx_seq_one_letter_code
_entity_poly.pdbx_strand_id
1 'polypeptide(L)'
;MAFNKIGGDLLESNLLRNSDLSFQNNLLYIDVDNNRIGVKTNSPSAFALDINGSTRIRENLTINGDLIVQGESTAIDSQTLEIEDNMLVLNKGSSVATDAGIMINR
;
A
#
# COMPACT_ATOMS: atom_id res chain seq x y z
N MET A 1 -27.27 -15.45 -28.61
CA MET A 1 -25.84 -15.78 -28.39
C MET A 1 -25.12 -14.58 -27.83
N ALA A 2 -24.34 -14.79 -26.82
CA ALA A 2 -23.59 -13.71 -26.19
C ALA A 2 -22.16 -13.70 -26.71
N PHE A 3 -21.72 -12.54 -27.22
CA PHE A 3 -20.34 -12.32 -27.62
C PHE A 3 -19.64 -11.37 -26.64
N ASN A 4 -20.08 -11.38 -25.37
CA ASN A 4 -19.59 -10.46 -24.38
C ASN A 4 -18.45 -10.99 -23.52
N LYS A 5 -17.89 -12.14 -23.90
CA LYS A 5 -16.75 -12.74 -23.20
C LYS A 5 -15.56 -12.88 -24.11
N ILE A 6 -14.41 -12.45 -23.64
CA ILE A 6 -13.15 -12.59 -24.34
C ILE A 6 -12.25 -13.47 -23.49
N GLY A 7 -11.83 -14.60 -24.06
CA GLY A 7 -10.91 -15.49 -23.36
C GLY A 7 -9.49 -14.93 -23.32
N GLY A 8 -8.68 -15.43 -22.41
CA GLY A 8 -7.32 -14.95 -22.24
C GLY A 8 -6.46 -15.07 -23.49
N ASP A 9 -6.68 -16.12 -24.25
CA ASP A 9 -5.91 -16.36 -25.48
C ASP A 9 -6.21 -15.35 -26.59
N LEU A 10 -7.32 -14.62 -26.47
CA LEU A 10 -7.70 -13.60 -27.45
C LEU A 10 -7.16 -12.22 -27.10
N LEU A 11 -6.52 -12.06 -25.95
CA LEU A 11 -5.94 -10.80 -25.52
C LEU A 11 -4.46 -10.78 -25.85
N GLU A 12 -3.99 -9.59 -26.24
CA GLU A 12 -2.57 -9.37 -26.39
C GLU A 12 -1.86 -9.59 -25.05
N SER A 13 -0.61 -10.06 -25.10
CA SER A 13 0.17 -10.24 -23.88
C SER A 13 0.52 -8.90 -23.23
N ASN A 14 0.46 -7.81 -23.97
CA ASN A 14 0.67 -6.46 -23.43
C ASN A 14 -0.43 -5.56 -24.00
N LEU A 15 -1.44 -5.27 -23.21
CA LEU A 15 -2.56 -4.44 -23.61
C LEU A 15 -2.22 -2.97 -23.40
N LEU A 16 -2.06 -2.25 -24.50
CA LEU A 16 -1.75 -0.83 -24.46
C LEU A 16 -3.03 -0.02 -24.65
N ARG A 17 -3.20 1.03 -23.89
CA ARG A 17 -4.32 1.93 -23.98
C ARG A 17 -3.83 3.38 -23.95
N ASN A 18 -4.59 4.26 -24.59
CA ASN A 18 -4.32 5.69 -24.56
C ASN A 18 -5.18 6.41 -23.52
N SER A 19 -6.02 5.67 -22.80
CA SER A 19 -6.91 6.23 -21.81
C SER A 19 -7.02 5.29 -20.63
N ASP A 20 -7.49 5.81 -19.51
CA ASP A 20 -7.64 5.05 -18.28
C ASP A 20 -8.67 3.94 -18.45
N LEU A 21 -8.55 2.92 -17.60
CA LEU A 21 -9.45 1.77 -17.60
C LEU A 21 -9.92 1.49 -16.18
N SER A 22 -11.23 1.42 -16.02
CA SER A 22 -11.84 1.13 -14.73
C SER A 22 -12.57 -0.20 -14.79
N PHE A 23 -12.41 -1.02 -13.76
CA PHE A 23 -13.18 -2.25 -13.58
C PHE A 23 -14.11 -2.07 -12.39
N GLN A 24 -15.36 -2.48 -12.56
CA GLN A 24 -16.37 -2.56 -11.50
C GLN A 24 -16.43 -1.26 -10.68
N ASN A 25 -16.72 -0.15 -11.36
CA ASN A 25 -16.87 1.16 -10.73
C ASN A 25 -15.70 1.52 -9.83
N ASN A 26 -14.51 1.45 -10.40
CA ASN A 26 -13.25 1.84 -9.75
C ASN A 26 -12.78 0.88 -8.65
N LEU A 27 -13.30 -0.35 -8.66
CA LEU A 27 -12.71 -1.38 -7.79
C LEU A 27 -11.23 -1.57 -8.12
N LEU A 28 -10.93 -1.61 -9.42
CA LEU A 28 -9.55 -1.58 -9.92
C LEU A 28 -9.49 -0.50 -10.99
N TYR A 29 -8.62 0.47 -10.82
CA TYR A 29 -8.49 1.59 -11.75
C TYR A 29 -7.06 1.67 -12.25
N ILE A 30 -6.91 1.73 -13.57
CA ILE A 30 -5.61 1.82 -14.21
C ILE A 30 -5.48 3.20 -14.84
N ASP A 31 -4.65 4.04 -14.24
CA ASP A 31 -4.37 5.40 -14.69
C ASP A 31 -3.20 5.35 -15.64
N VAL A 32 -3.50 5.31 -16.93
CA VAL A 32 -2.50 5.17 -17.99
C VAL A 32 -1.67 6.44 -18.14
N ASP A 33 -2.31 7.59 -18.00
CA ASP A 33 -1.62 8.87 -18.20
C ASP A 33 -0.54 9.13 -17.16
N ASN A 34 -0.76 8.68 -15.92
CA ASN A 34 0.15 8.92 -14.81
C ASN A 34 0.88 7.67 -14.34
N ASN A 35 0.64 6.54 -14.99
CA ASN A 35 1.28 5.25 -14.67
C ASN A 35 1.03 4.84 -13.22
N ARG A 36 -0.24 4.83 -12.80
CA ARG A 36 -0.64 4.50 -11.43
C ARG A 36 -1.78 3.51 -11.44
N ILE A 37 -1.90 2.75 -10.36
CA ILE A 37 -2.99 1.81 -10.16
C ILE A 37 -3.73 2.19 -8.88
N GLY A 38 -5.06 2.29 -8.98
CA GLY A 38 -5.92 2.55 -7.83
C GLY A 38 -6.76 1.35 -7.49
N VAL A 39 -6.94 1.09 -6.21
CA VAL A 39 -7.88 0.11 -5.70
C VAL A 39 -8.92 0.86 -4.89
N LYS A 40 -10.17 0.83 -5.35
CA LYS A 40 -11.29 1.58 -4.77
C LYS A 40 -11.10 3.09 -4.85
N THR A 41 -10.34 3.57 -5.82
CA THR A 41 -10.20 5.00 -6.09
C THR A 41 -9.99 5.21 -7.57
N ASN A 42 -10.65 6.23 -8.13
CA ASN A 42 -10.44 6.64 -9.51
C ASN A 42 -9.42 7.79 -9.64
N SER A 43 -8.79 8.14 -8.54
CA SER A 43 -7.82 9.25 -8.51
C SER A 43 -6.58 8.82 -7.76
N PRO A 44 -5.88 7.75 -8.21
CA PRO A 44 -4.62 7.39 -7.57
C PRO A 44 -3.65 8.57 -7.69
N SER A 45 -3.06 8.97 -6.59
CA SER A 45 -2.25 10.19 -6.59
C SER A 45 -0.96 9.97 -5.84
N ALA A 46 0.11 10.51 -6.41
CA ALA A 46 1.46 10.55 -5.84
C ALA A 46 2.19 9.21 -5.78
N PHE A 47 1.49 8.08 -5.85
CA PHE A 47 2.09 6.76 -5.68
C PHE A 47 1.73 5.85 -6.85
N ALA A 48 2.59 4.88 -7.13
CA ALA A 48 2.33 3.92 -8.21
C ALA A 48 1.14 3.02 -7.90
N LEU A 49 0.91 2.71 -6.63
CA LEU A 49 -0.25 1.95 -6.16
C LEU A 49 -0.90 2.72 -5.02
N ASP A 50 -2.18 3.04 -5.20
CA ASP A 50 -2.97 3.78 -4.21
C ASP A 50 -4.19 2.96 -3.85
N ILE A 51 -4.29 2.53 -2.59
CA ILE A 51 -5.37 1.68 -2.10
C ILE A 51 -6.22 2.48 -1.12
N ASN A 52 -7.48 2.68 -1.47
CA ASN A 52 -8.44 3.33 -0.59
C ASN A 52 -9.17 2.27 0.22
N GLY A 53 -8.51 1.74 1.23
CA GLY A 53 -9.05 0.67 2.05
C GLY A 53 -7.94 -0.04 2.81
N SER A 54 -8.32 -1.11 3.47
CA SER A 54 -7.39 -1.93 4.22
C SER A 54 -6.72 -2.97 3.32
N THR A 55 -5.50 -3.33 3.64
CA THR A 55 -4.72 -4.29 2.86
C THR A 55 -4.21 -5.40 3.75
N ARG A 56 -4.28 -6.63 3.24
CA ARG A 56 -3.72 -7.80 3.92
C ARG A 56 -2.74 -8.50 3.00
N ILE A 57 -1.55 -8.72 3.48
CA ILE A 57 -0.55 -9.58 2.83
C ILE A 57 -0.50 -10.88 3.64
N ARG A 58 -0.88 -11.98 3.04
CA ARG A 58 -1.00 -13.26 3.76
C ARG A 58 0.33 -13.94 4.05
N GLU A 59 1.34 -13.58 3.30
CA GLU A 59 2.68 -14.09 3.53
C GLU A 59 3.60 -12.92 3.82
N ASN A 60 4.74 -12.85 3.20
CA ASN A 60 5.74 -11.86 3.53
C ASN A 60 5.58 -10.59 2.70
N LEU A 61 5.84 -9.46 3.30
CA LEU A 61 6.01 -8.18 2.62
C LEU A 61 7.46 -7.75 2.79
N THR A 62 8.15 -7.57 1.67
CA THR A 62 9.54 -7.10 1.67
C THR A 62 9.58 -5.66 1.20
N ILE A 63 10.17 -4.79 1.98
CA ILE A 63 10.31 -3.37 1.65
C ILE A 63 11.81 -3.08 1.52
N ASN A 64 12.24 -2.73 0.30
CA ASN A 64 13.65 -2.43 0.04
C ASN A 64 14.02 -1.00 0.41
N GLY A 65 13.04 -0.13 0.50
CA GLY A 65 13.23 1.26 0.90
C GLY A 65 12.72 1.50 2.31
N ASP A 66 12.27 2.71 2.53
CA ASP A 66 11.76 3.10 3.84
C ASP A 66 10.31 2.67 4.03
N LEU A 67 9.97 2.28 5.24
CA LEU A 67 8.58 2.08 5.66
C LEU A 67 8.13 3.34 6.40
N ILE A 68 7.09 3.98 5.88
CA ILE A 68 6.54 5.19 6.48
C ILE A 68 5.13 4.89 6.95
N VAL A 69 4.90 5.02 8.25
CA VAL A 69 3.58 4.81 8.86
C VAL A 69 3.14 6.14 9.47
N GLN A 70 2.01 6.67 8.97
CA GLN A 70 1.54 8.00 9.35
C GLN A 70 0.33 7.99 10.30
N GLY A 71 -0.17 6.81 10.64
CA GLY A 71 -1.31 6.69 11.54
C GLY A 71 -0.98 7.05 12.97
N GLU A 72 -2.03 7.15 13.79
CA GLU A 72 -1.87 7.49 15.21
C GLU A 72 -1.40 6.31 16.05
N SER A 73 -1.65 5.10 15.59
CA SER A 73 -1.34 3.89 16.35
C SER A 73 -0.72 2.86 15.44
N THR A 74 0.44 2.37 15.82
CA THR A 74 1.14 1.32 15.10
C THR A 74 1.38 0.16 16.06
N ALA A 75 0.91 -1.02 15.68
CA ALA A 75 1.11 -2.23 16.45
C ALA A 75 1.93 -3.22 15.64
N ILE A 76 2.96 -3.76 16.24
CA ILE A 76 3.75 -4.84 15.66
C ILE A 76 3.52 -6.07 16.53
N ASP A 77 2.72 -7.00 16.01
CA ASP A 77 2.40 -8.23 16.70
C ASP A 77 3.29 -9.32 16.16
N SER A 78 4.48 -9.42 16.72
CA SER A 78 5.53 -10.28 16.22
C SER A 78 6.25 -10.92 17.39
N GLN A 79 6.72 -12.15 17.21
CA GLN A 79 7.49 -12.84 18.25
C GLN A 79 8.87 -12.20 18.44
N THR A 80 9.42 -11.64 17.37
CA THR A 80 10.74 -11.03 17.41
C THR A 80 10.76 -9.79 16.55
N LEU A 81 11.21 -8.68 17.12
CA LEU A 81 11.48 -7.46 16.39
C LEU A 81 12.97 -7.18 16.47
N GLU A 82 13.66 -7.21 15.33
CA GLU A 82 15.10 -6.98 15.26
C GLU A 82 15.38 -5.62 14.67
N ILE A 83 16.23 -4.86 15.33
CA ILE A 83 16.67 -3.55 14.87
C ILE A 83 18.20 -3.58 14.76
N GLU A 84 18.71 -3.44 13.55
CA GLU A 84 20.15 -3.52 13.29
C GLU A 84 20.90 -2.25 13.68
N ASP A 85 20.19 -1.10 13.64
CA ASP A 85 20.81 0.15 14.05
C ASP A 85 21.06 0.16 15.56
N ASN A 86 22.13 0.84 15.95
CA ASN A 86 22.45 1.00 17.36
C ASN A 86 21.76 2.22 17.98
N MET A 87 20.73 2.77 17.29
CA MET A 87 19.95 3.88 17.83
C MET A 87 18.47 3.66 17.54
N LEU A 88 17.65 3.67 18.59
CA LEU A 88 16.20 3.67 18.51
C LEU A 88 15.70 5.02 19.02
N VAL A 89 14.99 5.78 18.16
CA VAL A 89 14.52 7.12 18.52
C VAL A 89 13.06 7.05 18.93
N LEU A 90 12.77 7.48 20.15
CA LEU A 90 11.40 7.54 20.68
C LEU A 90 11.03 9.00 20.94
N ASN A 91 9.75 9.31 20.71
CA ASN A 91 9.20 10.64 20.99
C ASN A 91 9.90 11.76 20.22
N LYS A 92 10.25 11.48 18.95
CA LYS A 92 10.90 12.47 18.10
C LYS A 92 9.89 13.54 17.65
N GLY A 93 10.31 14.78 17.65
CA GLY A 93 9.52 15.89 17.11
C GLY A 93 8.55 16.53 18.10
N SER A 94 8.57 16.09 19.34
CA SER A 94 7.73 16.73 20.37
C SER A 94 8.32 18.07 20.79
N SER A 95 7.50 19.12 20.77
CA SER A 95 7.91 20.45 21.20
C SER A 95 7.54 20.74 22.65
N VAL A 96 6.79 19.85 23.28
CA VAL A 96 6.42 19.97 24.68
C VAL A 96 6.84 18.70 25.41
N ALA A 97 6.98 18.82 26.74
CA ALA A 97 7.32 17.66 27.55
C ALA A 97 6.17 16.66 27.54
N THR A 98 6.43 15.45 27.04
CA THR A 98 5.48 14.37 27.05
C THR A 98 6.15 13.13 27.64
N ASP A 99 5.33 12.22 28.14
CA ASP A 99 5.85 10.97 28.66
C ASP A 99 6.40 10.11 27.54
N ALA A 100 7.58 9.59 27.74
CA ALA A 100 8.18 8.62 26.84
C ALA A 100 8.82 7.53 27.68
N GLY A 101 8.83 6.32 27.14
CA GLY A 101 9.41 5.23 27.89
C GLY A 101 9.23 3.90 27.20
N ILE A 102 9.71 2.88 27.85
CA ILE A 102 9.64 1.48 27.40
C ILE A 102 8.90 0.72 28.47
N MET A 103 7.82 0.04 28.07
CA MET A 103 7.06 -0.81 28.97
C MET A 103 7.30 -2.28 28.61
N ILE A 104 7.67 -3.06 29.60
CA ILE A 104 7.88 -4.50 29.43
C ILE A 104 6.84 -5.22 30.28
N ASN A 105 5.98 -5.99 29.62
CA ASN A 105 4.95 -6.80 30.27
C ASN A 105 5.37 -8.25 30.26
N ARG A 106 5.06 -8.91 31.37
CA ARG A 106 5.31 -10.35 31.50
C ARG A 106 4.01 -11.12 31.66
#